data_ad5c8f0fb4a5cae300656149cf489eb0
#
_entry.id   ad5c8f0fb4a5cae300656149cf489eb0
#
_cell.length_a   1.000
_cell.length_b   1.000
_cell.length_c   1.000
_cell.angle_alpha   90.00
_cell.angle_beta   90.00
_cell.angle_gamma   90.00
#
_symmetry.space_group_name_H-M   'P 1'
#
loop_
_entity.id
_entity.type
_entity.pdbx_description
1 polymer ?
#
loop_
_entity_poly.entity_id
_entity_poly.type
_entity_poly.pdbx_seq_one_letter_code
_entity_poly.pdbx_strand_id
1 'polypeptide(L)'
;MIGQKYSVPIINKRISVSPISLIAGATKDEDYTDFAATLDKAAKNVGVNFIGGFSALVEKGMTKADEILIKSIPNALSSTDIVCSSINVASSRAGINMDAIKLIGEMIQKLSFATKDNGSIGCAKLVVFANSVDDNPFMAGAFHGVKLRDRKSVV
;
A
#
# COMPACT_ATOMS: atom_id res chain seq x y z
N MET A 1 -1.31 -22.47 -19.45
CA MET A 1 -1.01 -21.12 -18.90
C MET A 1 -0.50 -20.19 -20.00
N ILE A 2 -0.75 -18.86 -19.91
CA ILE A 2 -0.36 -17.88 -20.95
C ILE A 2 1.13 -17.97 -21.30
N GLY A 3 2.01 -18.03 -20.29
CA GLY A 3 3.45 -18.13 -20.53
C GLY A 3 3.88 -19.34 -21.37
N GLN A 4 3.23 -20.49 -21.18
CA GLN A 4 3.49 -21.70 -22.00
C GLN A 4 2.92 -21.54 -23.41
N LYS A 5 1.72 -20.92 -23.53
CA LYS A 5 1.06 -20.74 -24.82
C LYS A 5 1.81 -19.79 -25.76
N TYR A 6 2.46 -18.77 -25.20
CA TYR A 6 3.12 -17.72 -25.98
C TYR A 6 4.65 -17.74 -25.84
N SER A 7 5.21 -18.72 -25.14
CA SER A 7 6.67 -18.82 -24.88
C SER A 7 7.27 -17.56 -24.22
N VAL A 8 6.46 -16.85 -23.42
CA VAL A 8 6.89 -15.64 -22.70
C VAL A 8 7.06 -15.99 -21.22
N PRO A 9 8.27 -15.86 -20.64
CA PRO A 9 8.46 -16.12 -19.23
C PRO A 9 7.78 -15.04 -18.38
N ILE A 10 6.84 -15.46 -17.52
CA ILE A 10 6.23 -14.57 -16.52
C ILE A 10 7.11 -14.59 -15.27
N ILE A 11 7.96 -13.57 -15.13
CA ILE A 11 8.96 -13.49 -14.08
C ILE A 11 8.39 -12.92 -12.78
N ASN A 12 7.41 -12.00 -12.89
CA ASN A 12 6.88 -11.27 -11.74
C ASN A 12 5.37 -11.13 -11.85
N LYS A 13 4.68 -11.51 -10.79
CA LYS A 13 3.23 -11.38 -10.65
C LYS A 13 2.93 -10.46 -9.49
N ARG A 14 2.08 -9.48 -9.71
CA ARG A 14 1.73 -8.46 -8.72
C ARG A 14 0.23 -8.27 -8.67
N ILE A 15 -0.30 -8.05 -7.47
CA ILE A 15 -1.72 -7.72 -7.25
C ILE A 15 -1.77 -6.45 -6.41
N SER A 16 -2.79 -5.63 -6.64
CA SER A 16 -3.15 -4.53 -5.76
C SER A 16 -4.60 -4.66 -5.35
N VAL A 17 -4.88 -4.49 -4.07
CA VAL A 17 -6.23 -4.47 -3.51
C VAL A 17 -6.65 -3.04 -3.18
N SER A 18 -7.92 -2.82 -2.89
CA SER A 18 -8.42 -1.52 -2.43
C SER A 18 -7.66 -1.05 -1.18
N PRO A 19 -7.50 0.27 -0.99
CA PRO A 19 -6.82 0.79 0.19
C PRO A 19 -7.39 0.20 1.47
N ILE A 20 -6.53 -0.44 2.27
CA ILE A 20 -6.94 -1.10 3.51
C ILE A 20 -7.49 -0.09 4.51
N SER A 21 -7.04 1.17 4.50
CA SER A 21 -7.60 2.20 5.38
C SER A 21 -9.12 2.35 5.22
N LEU A 22 -9.66 2.17 4.01
CA LEU A 22 -11.09 2.24 3.74
C LEU A 22 -11.87 1.06 4.34
N ILE A 23 -11.25 -0.12 4.37
CA ILE A 23 -11.85 -1.36 4.86
C ILE A 23 -11.70 -1.44 6.38
N ALA A 24 -10.50 -1.21 6.88
CA ALA A 24 -10.16 -1.30 8.28
C ALA A 24 -10.84 -0.20 9.12
N GLY A 25 -11.21 0.93 8.51
CA GLY A 25 -11.99 1.97 9.18
C GLY A 25 -13.36 1.53 9.70
N ALA A 26 -13.88 0.39 9.23
CA ALA A 26 -15.10 -0.22 9.75
C ALA A 26 -14.85 -1.05 11.04
N THR A 27 -13.62 -1.33 11.38
CA THR A 27 -13.24 -2.04 12.60
C THR A 27 -12.97 -1.06 13.73
N LYS A 28 -12.84 -1.60 14.96
CA LYS A 28 -12.45 -0.80 16.15
C LYS A 28 -10.96 -0.97 16.49
N ASP A 29 -10.20 -1.59 15.58
CA ASP A 29 -8.80 -1.90 15.84
C ASP A 29 -7.96 -0.62 15.85
N GLU A 30 -6.97 -0.58 16.72
CA GLU A 30 -6.00 0.51 16.86
C GLU A 30 -4.64 0.20 16.20
N ASP A 31 -4.51 -0.99 15.62
CA ASP A 31 -3.35 -1.45 14.84
C ASP A 31 -3.83 -2.32 13.68
N TYR A 32 -3.32 -2.08 12.48
CA TYR A 32 -3.70 -2.81 11.28
C TYR A 32 -2.62 -3.78 10.81
N THR A 33 -1.67 -4.13 11.65
CA THR A 33 -0.60 -5.09 11.34
C THR A 33 -1.17 -6.46 10.92
N ASP A 34 -2.27 -6.92 11.55
CA ASP A 34 -2.92 -8.18 11.22
C ASP A 34 -3.52 -8.20 9.80
N PHE A 35 -3.99 -7.05 9.31
CA PHE A 35 -4.42 -6.93 7.91
C PHE A 35 -3.24 -7.15 6.95
N ALA A 36 -2.07 -6.59 7.27
CA ALA A 36 -0.87 -6.79 6.46
C ALA A 36 -0.43 -8.27 6.49
N ALA A 37 -0.43 -8.91 7.66
CA ALA A 37 -0.12 -10.33 7.79
C ALA A 37 -1.09 -11.22 7.00
N THR A 38 -2.38 -10.87 6.98
CA THR A 38 -3.40 -11.57 6.19
C THR A 38 -3.17 -11.39 4.69
N LEU A 39 -2.83 -10.19 4.23
CA LEU A 39 -2.46 -9.93 2.84
C LEU A 39 -1.23 -10.71 2.42
N ASP A 40 -0.19 -10.75 3.25
CA ASP A 40 1.04 -11.50 3.01
C ASP A 40 0.76 -13.00 2.81
N LYS A 41 -0.01 -13.58 3.73
CA LYS A 41 -0.42 -14.98 3.67
C LYS A 41 -1.28 -15.28 2.43
N ALA A 42 -2.25 -14.43 2.12
CA ALA A 42 -3.11 -14.58 0.96
C ALA A 42 -2.30 -14.53 -0.34
N ALA A 43 -1.40 -13.56 -0.46
CA ALA A 43 -0.55 -13.38 -1.64
C ALA A 43 0.42 -14.56 -1.84
N LYS A 44 0.99 -15.09 -0.77
CA LYS A 44 1.81 -16.31 -0.80
C LYS A 44 1.00 -17.52 -1.29
N ASN A 45 -0.23 -17.68 -0.80
CA ASN A 45 -1.10 -18.80 -1.20
C ASN A 45 -1.47 -18.79 -2.70
N VAL A 46 -1.65 -17.60 -3.30
CA VAL A 46 -1.95 -17.48 -4.73
C VAL A 46 -0.70 -17.39 -5.61
N GLY A 47 0.47 -17.39 -5.00
CA GLY A 47 1.75 -17.42 -5.69
C GLY A 47 2.07 -16.14 -6.46
N VAL A 48 1.76 -14.97 -5.89
CA VAL A 48 2.19 -13.67 -6.40
C VAL A 48 3.44 -13.20 -5.66
N ASN A 49 4.24 -12.37 -6.32
CA ASN A 49 5.52 -11.92 -5.79
C ASN A 49 5.40 -10.69 -4.89
N PHE A 50 4.39 -9.84 -5.16
CA PHE A 50 4.09 -8.66 -4.33
C PHE A 50 2.59 -8.40 -4.30
N ILE A 51 2.12 -7.86 -3.18
CA ILE A 51 0.76 -7.35 -3.00
C ILE A 51 0.79 -5.91 -2.49
N GLY A 52 0.13 -5.01 -3.22
CA GLY A 52 -0.13 -3.64 -2.81
C GLY A 52 -1.53 -3.49 -2.22
N GLY A 53 -1.76 -2.36 -1.54
CA GLY A 53 -3.07 -2.02 -0.96
C GLY A 53 -3.06 -1.82 0.54
N PHE A 54 -1.95 -2.09 1.25
CA PHE A 54 -1.76 -1.59 2.60
C PHE A 54 -1.49 -0.09 2.55
N SER A 55 -2.52 0.69 2.19
CA SER A 55 -2.40 2.06 1.71
C SER A 55 -3.53 2.96 2.24
N ALA A 56 -3.28 4.29 2.16
CA ALA A 56 -4.23 5.34 2.47
C ALA A 56 -4.13 6.49 1.46
N LEU A 57 -5.25 7.15 1.21
CA LEU A 57 -5.37 8.30 0.32
C LEU A 57 -5.72 9.52 1.18
N VAL A 58 -4.70 10.28 1.56
CA VAL A 58 -4.84 11.35 2.58
C VAL A 58 -4.67 12.77 2.01
N GLU A 59 -4.62 12.92 0.70
CA GLU A 59 -4.46 14.22 0.04
C GLU A 59 -5.63 15.18 0.29
N LYS A 60 -6.82 14.65 0.57
CA LYS A 60 -8.04 15.45 0.87
C LYS A 60 -8.34 15.57 2.36
N GLY A 61 -7.48 15.05 3.18
CA GLY A 61 -7.65 14.96 4.62
C GLY A 61 -7.38 13.56 5.14
N MET A 62 -7.00 13.45 6.39
CA MET A 62 -6.64 12.19 7.05
C MET A 62 -7.75 11.80 8.03
N THR A 63 -8.33 10.62 7.87
CA THR A 63 -9.25 10.04 8.82
C THR A 63 -8.51 9.36 9.97
N LYS A 64 -9.21 9.00 11.06
CA LYS A 64 -8.61 8.20 12.13
C LYS A 64 -8.08 6.85 11.62
N ALA A 65 -8.78 6.22 10.69
CA ALA A 65 -8.34 4.95 10.09
C ALA A 65 -7.05 5.11 9.27
N ASP A 66 -6.92 6.20 8.52
CA ASP A 66 -5.69 6.50 7.78
C ASP A 66 -4.51 6.72 8.74
N GLU A 67 -4.75 7.45 9.82
CA GLU A 67 -3.73 7.69 10.86
C GLU A 67 -3.26 6.38 11.51
N ILE A 68 -4.20 5.50 11.87
CA ILE A 68 -3.88 4.17 12.43
C ILE A 68 -3.08 3.37 11.42
N LEU A 69 -3.51 3.31 10.15
CA LEU A 69 -2.79 2.59 9.10
C LEU A 69 -1.36 3.09 8.95
N ILE A 70 -1.17 4.41 8.87
CA ILE A 70 0.17 5.01 8.73
C ILE A 70 1.05 4.65 9.93
N LYS A 71 0.51 4.71 11.15
CA LYS A 71 1.24 4.32 12.37
C LYS A 71 1.57 2.83 12.41
N SER A 72 0.77 1.97 11.79
CA SER A 72 1.01 0.54 11.69
C SER A 72 2.07 0.15 10.66
N ILE A 73 2.44 1.04 9.72
CA ILE A 73 3.38 0.76 8.63
C ILE A 73 4.71 0.15 9.12
N PRO A 74 5.38 0.68 10.16
CA PRO A 74 6.66 0.12 10.60
C PRO A 74 6.54 -1.35 11.00
N ASN A 75 5.52 -1.70 11.79
CA ASN A 75 5.28 -3.07 12.23
C ASN A 75 4.83 -3.96 11.07
N ALA A 76 3.89 -3.48 10.27
CA ALA A 76 3.35 -4.21 9.13
C ALA A 76 4.43 -4.59 8.11
N LEU A 77 5.26 -3.64 7.69
CA LEU A 77 6.28 -3.89 6.66
C LEU A 77 7.55 -4.57 7.20
N SER A 78 7.82 -4.49 8.49
CA SER A 78 8.92 -5.25 9.09
C SER A 78 8.57 -6.73 9.32
N SER A 79 7.29 -7.03 9.55
CA SER A 79 6.80 -8.39 9.83
C SER A 79 6.31 -9.17 8.61
N THR A 80 6.23 -8.54 7.44
CA THR A 80 5.75 -9.15 6.19
C THR A 80 6.83 -9.14 5.12
N ASP A 81 6.78 -10.11 4.18
CA ASP A 81 7.79 -10.24 3.14
C ASP A 81 7.40 -9.49 1.86
N ILE A 82 6.17 -9.68 1.38
CA ILE A 82 5.73 -9.30 0.03
C ILE A 82 4.65 -8.20 0.01
N VAL A 83 4.28 -7.68 1.18
CA VAL A 83 3.31 -6.57 1.28
C VAL A 83 4.01 -5.25 0.96
N CYS A 84 3.40 -4.47 0.08
CA CYS A 84 3.81 -3.11 -0.25
C CYS A 84 2.76 -2.10 0.22
N SER A 85 3.23 -0.96 0.67
CA SER A 85 2.42 0.15 1.15
C SER A 85 2.57 1.38 0.28
N SER A 86 1.52 2.19 0.19
CA SER A 86 1.58 3.48 -0.46
C SER A 86 0.66 4.49 0.21
N ILE A 87 1.13 5.72 0.29
CA ILE A 87 0.36 6.83 0.85
C ILE A 87 0.34 7.97 -0.16
N ASN A 88 -0.85 8.42 -0.57
CA ASN A 88 -1.00 9.60 -1.42
C ASN A 88 -1.23 10.83 -0.55
N VAL A 89 -0.27 11.76 -0.53
CA VAL A 89 -0.27 12.92 0.40
C VAL A 89 -0.63 14.24 -0.26
N ALA A 90 -0.71 14.27 -1.59
CA ALA A 90 -0.96 15.50 -2.31
C ALA A 90 -1.70 15.27 -3.61
N SER A 91 -2.46 16.27 -4.03
CA SER A 91 -3.03 16.35 -5.38
C SER A 91 -3.08 17.81 -5.84
N SER A 92 -3.12 18.03 -7.17
CA SER A 92 -3.26 19.37 -7.74
C SER A 92 -4.57 20.06 -7.34
N ARG A 93 -5.58 19.29 -6.91
CA ARG A 93 -6.87 19.81 -6.44
C ARG A 93 -6.89 20.16 -4.97
N ALA A 94 -6.30 19.29 -4.13
CA ALA A 94 -6.37 19.40 -2.67
C ALA A 94 -5.14 20.08 -2.06
N GLY A 95 -4.06 20.22 -2.84
CA GLY A 95 -2.79 20.68 -2.32
C GLY A 95 -2.03 19.57 -1.61
N ILE A 96 -1.20 19.93 -0.64
CA ILE A 96 -0.32 19.03 0.10
C ILE A 96 -0.82 18.90 1.55
N ASN A 97 -0.98 17.67 2.02
CA ASN A 97 -1.31 17.39 3.42
C ASN A 97 -0.03 17.34 4.25
N MET A 98 0.32 18.47 4.88
CA MET A 98 1.56 18.62 5.66
C MET A 98 1.56 17.77 6.93
N ASP A 99 0.41 17.54 7.55
CA ASP A 99 0.31 16.69 8.75
C ASP A 99 0.59 15.22 8.40
N ALA A 100 0.08 14.77 7.27
CA ALA A 100 0.38 13.44 6.75
C ALA A 100 1.88 13.29 6.42
N ILE A 101 2.49 14.29 5.78
CA ILE A 101 3.94 14.28 5.47
C ILE A 101 4.77 14.16 6.74
N LYS A 102 4.45 14.95 7.77
CA LYS A 102 5.15 14.86 9.05
C LYS A 102 5.04 13.46 9.66
N LEU A 103 3.82 12.95 9.77
CA LEU A 103 3.58 11.60 10.32
C LEU A 103 4.31 10.52 9.55
N ILE A 104 4.25 10.56 8.21
CA ILE A 104 4.92 9.57 7.36
C ILE A 104 6.44 9.66 7.51
N GLY A 105 7.01 10.86 7.59
CA GLY A 105 8.43 11.05 7.84
C GLY A 105 8.91 10.35 9.11
N GLU A 106 8.16 10.49 10.21
CA GLU A 106 8.42 9.79 11.45
C GLU A 106 8.32 8.25 11.30
N MET A 107 7.33 7.79 10.54
CA MET A 107 7.14 6.35 10.31
C MET A 107 8.22 5.75 9.40
N ILE A 108 8.69 6.48 8.39
CA ILE A 108 9.84 6.07 7.55
C ILE A 108 11.09 5.89 8.41
N GLN A 109 11.35 6.82 9.32
CA GLN A 109 12.48 6.70 10.24
C GLN A 109 12.35 5.45 11.12
N LYS A 110 11.19 5.21 11.73
CA LYS A 110 10.93 4.01 12.53
C LYS A 110 11.08 2.73 11.71
N LEU A 111 10.55 2.71 10.48
CA LEU A 111 10.65 1.56 9.57
C LEU A 111 12.11 1.26 9.18
N SER A 112 12.90 2.30 8.91
CA SER A 112 14.33 2.16 8.63
C SER A 112 15.05 1.49 9.79
N PHE A 113 14.82 1.93 11.02
CA PHE A 113 15.40 1.31 12.21
C PHE A 113 14.89 -0.12 12.45
N ALA A 114 13.60 -0.37 12.27
CA ALA A 114 13.00 -1.70 12.44
C ALA A 114 13.57 -2.75 11.48
N THR A 115 14.05 -2.32 10.31
CA THR A 115 14.58 -3.22 9.26
C THR A 115 16.07 -3.02 8.99
N LYS A 116 16.80 -2.32 9.88
CA LYS A 116 18.22 -1.97 9.71
C LYS A 116 19.13 -3.17 9.47
N ASP A 117 18.87 -4.27 10.17
CA ASP A 117 19.68 -5.48 10.10
C ASP A 117 19.49 -6.24 8.77
N ASN A 118 18.45 -5.87 8.02
CA ASN A 118 18.16 -6.38 6.68
C ASN A 118 18.27 -5.25 5.62
N GLY A 119 19.24 -4.36 5.74
CA GLY A 119 19.50 -3.29 4.80
C GLY A 119 18.36 -2.28 4.65
N SER A 120 17.52 -2.11 5.68
CA SER A 120 16.33 -1.24 5.69
C SER A 120 15.35 -1.53 4.55
N ILE A 121 15.23 -2.79 4.14
CA ILE A 121 14.39 -3.24 3.02
C ILE A 121 12.91 -2.85 3.19
N GLY A 122 12.43 -2.65 4.42
CA GLY A 122 11.09 -2.17 4.69
C GLY A 122 10.79 -0.85 3.98
N CYS A 123 11.75 0.06 3.91
CA CYS A 123 11.59 1.33 3.23
C CYS A 123 11.41 1.18 1.70
N ALA A 124 11.99 0.14 1.09
CA ALA A 124 11.80 -0.15 -0.33
C ALA A 124 10.38 -0.65 -0.66
N LYS A 125 9.62 -1.06 0.34
CA LYS A 125 8.22 -1.51 0.21
C LYS A 125 7.20 -0.40 0.44
N LEU A 126 7.64 0.81 0.78
CA LEU A 126 6.80 1.99 1.03
C LEU A 126 7.01 3.04 -0.05
N VAL A 127 5.92 3.52 -0.63
CA VAL A 127 5.94 4.64 -1.59
C VAL A 127 5.04 5.77 -1.10
N VAL A 128 5.56 6.99 -1.13
CA VAL A 128 4.79 8.21 -0.87
C VAL A 128 4.53 8.91 -2.19
N PHE A 129 3.27 9.09 -2.53
CA PHE A 129 2.84 9.70 -3.79
C PHE A 129 2.40 11.15 -3.59
N ALA A 130 2.70 11.96 -4.58
CA ALA A 130 2.16 13.29 -4.75
C ALA A 130 1.54 13.42 -6.15
N ASN A 131 0.30 13.91 -6.22
CA ASN A 131 -0.42 14.15 -7.47
C ASN A 131 -0.57 12.90 -8.36
N SER A 132 -0.80 11.74 -7.73
CA SER A 132 -1.20 10.55 -8.47
C SER A 132 -2.52 10.75 -9.19
N VAL A 133 -2.60 10.26 -10.42
CA VAL A 133 -3.86 10.24 -11.15
C VAL A 133 -4.82 9.22 -10.52
N ASP A 134 -6.11 9.54 -10.54
CA ASP A 134 -7.15 8.60 -10.12
C ASP A 134 -7.03 7.31 -10.96
N ASP A 135 -7.17 6.16 -10.32
CA ASP A 135 -7.05 4.82 -10.92
C ASP A 135 -5.71 4.50 -11.57
N ASN A 136 -4.67 5.02 -11.04
CA ASN A 136 -3.35 4.60 -11.41
C ASN A 136 -3.19 3.09 -11.13
N PRO A 137 -2.89 2.27 -12.15
CA PRO A 137 -2.69 0.83 -11.97
C PRO A 137 -1.34 0.48 -11.34
N PHE A 138 -0.65 1.45 -10.78
CA PHE A 138 0.65 1.22 -10.18
C PHE A 138 0.54 0.29 -8.97
N MET A 139 1.32 -0.77 -8.97
CA MET A 139 1.23 -1.91 -8.05
C MET A 139 1.35 -1.54 -6.56
N ALA A 140 2.12 -0.51 -6.23
CA ALA A 140 2.30 -0.12 -4.83
C ALA A 140 1.07 0.53 -4.22
N GLY A 141 0.12 1.02 -5.05
CA GLY A 141 -1.10 1.67 -4.58
C GLY A 141 -2.29 1.33 -5.45
N ALA A 142 -3.37 0.94 -4.80
CA ALA A 142 -4.67 1.01 -5.41
C ALA A 142 -5.21 2.41 -5.14
N PHE A 143 -5.31 3.23 -6.17
CA PHE A 143 -5.83 4.60 -6.05
C PHE A 143 -7.34 4.69 -6.30
N HIS A 144 -8.01 3.56 -6.44
CA HIS A 144 -9.46 3.55 -6.58
C HIS A 144 -10.11 3.83 -5.22
N GLY A 145 -10.87 4.90 -5.17
CA GLY A 145 -11.71 5.25 -4.03
C GLY A 145 -13.01 4.47 -4.00
N VAL A 146 -14.00 4.98 -3.27
CA VAL A 146 -15.30 4.35 -3.03
C VAL A 146 -16.23 4.36 -4.27
N LYS A 147 -15.83 4.99 -5.37
CA LYS A 147 -16.66 5.07 -6.58
C LYS A 147 -16.62 3.74 -7.33
N LEU A 148 -17.78 3.21 -7.64
CA LEU A 148 -17.96 2.13 -8.62
C LEU A 148 -17.34 2.57 -9.95
N ARG A 149 -16.51 1.74 -10.53
CA ARG A 149 -15.78 2.06 -11.73
C ARG A 149 -16.10 1.17 -12.89
N ASP A 150 -16.05 1.80 -14.06
CA ASP A 150 -15.98 1.08 -15.32
C ASP A 150 -14.72 0.23 -15.37
N ARG A 151 -14.91 -1.02 -15.77
CA ARG A 151 -13.82 -1.97 -15.98
C ARG A 151 -12.95 -1.48 -17.14
N LYS A 152 -11.91 -0.77 -16.85
CA LYS A 152 -10.81 -0.62 -17.80
C LYS A 152 -9.79 -1.71 -17.49
N SER A 153 -9.91 -2.82 -18.20
CA SER A 153 -8.81 -3.77 -18.30
C SER A 153 -7.68 -3.08 -19.06
N VAL A 154 -6.58 -2.81 -18.39
CA VAL A 154 -5.34 -2.47 -19.07
C VAL A 154 -4.73 -3.81 -19.47
N VAL A 155 -4.73 -4.07 -20.76
CA VAL A 155 -3.99 -5.18 -21.40
C VAL A 155 -2.55 -4.74 -21.56
#